data_20ef5208da559ddd425200885ec25685
#
_entry.id   20ef5208da559ddd425200885ec25685
#
_cell.length_a   1.000
_cell.length_b   1.000
_cell.length_c   1.000
_cell.angle_alpha   90.00
_cell.angle_beta   90.00
_cell.angle_gamma   90.00
#
_symmetry.space_group_name_H-M   'P 1'
#
loop_
_entity.id
_entity.type
_entity.pdbx_description
1 polymer ?
#
loop_
_entity_poly.entity_id
_entity_poly.type
_entity_poly.pdbx_seq_one_letter_code
_entity_poly.pdbx_strand_id
1 'polypeptide(L)'
;MQPRLFSQLDKLLIGANNALRTVAAPAGRPSRANPAESMIDAEMDAKQKAHAAGLMRVNHAGEVAAQALYQGHASVARDKNIEAQMKHAADEEFDHLAW
;
A
#
# COMPACT_ATOMS: atom_id res chain seq x y z
N MET A 1 17.58 -5.41 24.82
CA MET A 1 17.69 -4.33 23.83
C MET A 1 16.54 -3.36 24.07
N GLN A 2 16.83 -2.10 24.32
CA GLN A 2 15.77 -1.11 24.48
C GLN A 2 15.19 -0.76 23.11
N PRO A 3 13.86 -0.57 22.99
CA PRO A 3 13.26 -0.12 21.74
C PRO A 3 13.80 1.27 21.39
N ARG A 4 14.15 1.47 20.13
CA ARG A 4 14.60 2.77 19.63
C ARG A 4 13.45 3.78 19.72
N LEU A 5 13.65 4.83 20.45
CA LEU A 5 12.69 5.94 20.50
C LEU A 5 12.98 6.89 19.33
N PHE A 6 11.98 7.04 18.46
CA PHE A 6 12.07 7.99 17.35
C PHE A 6 11.74 9.41 17.82
N SER A 7 12.57 10.36 17.42
CA SER A 7 12.30 11.79 17.60
C SER A 7 11.15 12.24 16.70
N GLN A 8 10.65 13.45 16.90
CA GLN A 8 9.62 14.03 16.00
C GLN A 8 10.17 14.20 14.57
N LEU A 9 11.46 14.54 14.45
CA LEU A 9 12.11 14.62 13.14
C LEU A 9 12.18 13.26 12.46
N ASP A 10 12.56 12.20 13.19
CA ASP A 10 12.56 10.84 12.64
C ASP A 10 11.18 10.44 12.13
N LYS A 11 10.12 10.75 12.88
CA LYS A 11 8.73 10.46 12.47
C LYS A 11 8.34 11.22 11.21
N LEU A 12 8.73 12.47 11.11
CA LEU A 12 8.50 13.28 9.91
C LEU A 12 9.23 12.70 8.69
N LEU A 13 10.50 12.33 8.85
CA LEU A 13 11.31 11.74 7.78
C LEU A 13 10.77 10.37 7.35
N ILE A 14 10.32 9.54 8.29
CA ILE A 14 9.69 8.26 8.01
C ILE A 14 8.39 8.48 7.21
N GLY A 15 7.56 9.43 7.62
CA GLY A 15 6.33 9.78 6.92
C GLY A 15 6.58 10.27 5.49
N ALA A 16 7.54 11.17 5.31
CA ALA A 16 7.94 11.67 4.00
C ALA A 16 8.49 10.55 3.10
N ASN A 17 9.34 9.66 3.65
CA ASN A 17 9.86 8.51 2.92
C ASN A 17 8.74 7.55 2.49
N ASN A 18 7.80 7.26 3.38
CA ASN A 18 6.65 6.40 3.05
C ASN A 18 5.79 7.00 1.94
N ALA A 19 5.54 8.30 1.97
CA ALA A 19 4.80 9.00 0.92
C ALA A 19 5.53 8.93 -0.44
N LEU A 20 6.83 9.18 -0.46
CA LEU A 20 7.65 9.08 -1.68
C LEU A 20 7.66 7.65 -2.23
N ARG A 21 7.81 6.66 -1.38
CA ARG A 21 7.79 5.25 -1.80
C ARG A 21 6.44 4.84 -2.36
N THR A 22 5.35 5.36 -1.82
CA THR A 22 4.00 5.06 -2.28
C THR A 22 3.74 5.61 -3.68
N VAL A 23 4.21 6.83 -3.99
CA VAL A 23 3.87 7.52 -5.25
C VAL A 23 4.94 7.40 -6.33
N ALA A 24 6.20 7.17 -5.99
CA ALA A 24 7.32 7.26 -6.92
C ALA A 24 8.19 6.00 -7.01
N ALA A 25 8.18 5.13 -6.01
CA ALA A 25 8.98 3.90 -6.05
C ALA A 25 8.27 2.79 -6.83
N PRO A 26 9.03 1.90 -7.49
CA PRO A 26 8.46 0.67 -8.02
C PRO A 26 7.83 -0.16 -6.88
N ALA A 27 6.81 -0.95 -7.20
CA ALA A 27 6.22 -1.87 -6.25
C ALA A 27 7.29 -2.78 -5.63
N GLY A 28 7.31 -2.87 -4.31
CA GLY A 28 8.22 -3.75 -3.59
C GLY A 28 7.77 -5.21 -3.62
N ARG A 29 8.47 -6.05 -2.87
CA ARG A 29 8.02 -7.43 -2.68
C ARG A 29 6.84 -7.48 -1.73
N PRO A 30 5.76 -8.18 -2.07
CA PRO A 30 4.64 -8.36 -1.17
C PRO A 30 5.05 -9.21 0.05
N SER A 31 4.39 -8.99 1.19
CA SER A 31 4.58 -9.82 2.39
C SER A 31 3.83 -11.15 2.30
N ARG A 32 2.84 -11.23 1.41
CA ARG A 32 2.03 -12.42 1.16
C ARG A 32 2.05 -12.77 -0.32
N ALA A 33 1.84 -14.04 -0.63
CA ALA A 33 1.63 -14.48 -2.00
C ALA A 33 0.34 -13.88 -2.58
N ASN A 34 0.35 -13.55 -3.88
CA ASN A 34 -0.84 -13.09 -4.58
C ASN A 34 -1.90 -14.21 -4.55
N PRO A 35 -3.11 -13.97 -4.00
CA PRO A 35 -4.15 -14.99 -3.94
C PRO A 35 -4.58 -15.52 -5.32
N ALA A 36 -4.37 -14.75 -6.37
CA ALA A 36 -4.72 -15.12 -7.74
C ALA A 36 -3.56 -15.77 -8.52
N GLU A 37 -2.39 -15.96 -7.91
CA GLU A 37 -1.16 -16.44 -8.60
C GLU A 37 -1.35 -17.79 -9.31
N SER A 38 -2.16 -18.68 -8.73
CA SER A 38 -2.46 -19.99 -9.30
C SER A 38 -3.66 -20.02 -10.23
N MET A 39 -4.36 -18.90 -10.42
CA MET A 39 -5.53 -18.82 -11.27
C MET A 39 -5.13 -18.67 -12.74
N ILE A 40 -5.88 -19.32 -13.64
CA ILE A 40 -5.68 -19.20 -15.07
C ILE A 40 -6.35 -17.90 -15.54
N ASP A 41 -5.60 -17.09 -16.30
CA ASP A 41 -6.13 -15.88 -16.92
C ASP A 41 -7.23 -16.21 -17.93
N ALA A 42 -8.28 -15.40 -17.90
CA ALA A 42 -9.34 -15.50 -18.89
C ALA A 42 -8.84 -15.06 -20.28
N GLU A 43 -9.28 -15.76 -21.32
CA GLU A 43 -9.05 -15.29 -22.68
C GLU A 43 -9.87 -14.02 -22.94
N MET A 44 -9.18 -12.98 -23.39
CA MET A 44 -9.80 -11.69 -23.70
C MET A 44 -9.33 -11.18 -25.06
N ASP A 45 -10.25 -10.59 -25.82
CA ASP A 45 -9.90 -9.85 -27.03
C ASP A 45 -9.23 -8.49 -26.68
N ALA A 46 -8.75 -7.77 -27.70
CA ALA A 46 -8.04 -6.50 -27.50
C ALA A 46 -8.89 -5.42 -26.81
N LYS A 47 -10.20 -5.39 -27.11
CA LYS A 47 -11.14 -4.42 -26.50
C LYS A 47 -11.37 -4.73 -25.02
N GLN A 48 -11.55 -6.00 -24.70
CA GLN A 48 -11.71 -6.46 -23.31
C GLN A 48 -10.44 -6.21 -22.49
N LYS A 49 -9.26 -6.47 -23.06
CA LYS A 49 -7.96 -6.17 -22.41
C LYS A 49 -7.80 -4.67 -22.15
N ALA A 50 -8.14 -3.82 -23.09
CA ALA A 50 -8.07 -2.37 -22.93
C ALA A 50 -9.02 -1.88 -21.83
N HIS A 51 -10.24 -2.43 -21.77
CA HIS A 51 -11.21 -2.11 -20.73
C HIS A 51 -10.72 -2.55 -19.35
N ALA A 52 -10.26 -3.79 -19.22
CA ALA A 52 -9.70 -4.33 -17.98
C ALA A 52 -8.50 -3.50 -17.50
N ALA A 53 -7.59 -3.13 -18.39
CA ALA A 53 -6.44 -2.28 -18.07
C ALA A 53 -6.88 -0.89 -17.57
N GLY A 54 -7.96 -0.32 -18.13
CA GLY A 54 -8.55 0.93 -17.66
C GLY A 54 -9.09 0.81 -16.24
N LEU A 55 -9.80 -0.27 -15.93
CA LEU A 55 -10.31 -0.56 -14.59
C LEU A 55 -9.18 -0.77 -13.59
N MET A 56 -8.12 -1.47 -13.99
CA MET A 56 -6.94 -1.69 -13.14
C MET A 56 -6.19 -0.39 -12.83
N ARG A 57 -6.13 0.56 -13.76
CA ARG A 57 -5.55 1.89 -13.48
C ARG A 57 -6.35 2.64 -12.42
N VAL A 58 -7.68 2.59 -12.49
CA VAL A 58 -8.55 3.20 -11.46
C VAL A 58 -8.36 2.51 -10.11
N ASN A 59 -8.33 1.19 -10.10
CA ASN A 59 -8.07 0.40 -8.90
C ASN A 59 -6.72 0.75 -8.28
N HIS A 60 -5.66 0.80 -9.08
CA HIS A 60 -4.31 1.14 -8.62
C HIS A 60 -4.25 2.53 -7.97
N ALA A 61 -4.88 3.52 -8.59
CA ALA A 61 -4.99 4.86 -8.01
C ALA A 61 -5.71 4.84 -6.64
N GLY A 62 -6.75 4.02 -6.51
CA GLY A 62 -7.45 3.80 -5.26
C GLY A 62 -6.56 3.17 -4.18
N GLU A 63 -5.76 2.17 -4.52
CA GLU A 63 -4.82 1.51 -3.60
C GLU A 63 -3.72 2.48 -3.11
N VAL A 64 -3.18 3.32 -4.00
CA VAL A 64 -2.23 4.37 -3.63
C VAL A 64 -2.86 5.36 -2.64
N ALA A 65 -4.08 5.82 -2.92
CA ALA A 65 -4.81 6.73 -2.05
C ALA A 65 -5.12 6.09 -0.68
N ALA A 66 -5.55 4.83 -0.66
CA ALA A 66 -5.83 4.08 0.56
C ALA A 66 -4.57 3.91 1.42
N GLN A 67 -3.44 3.56 0.83
CA GLN A 67 -2.17 3.44 1.55
C GLN A 67 -1.77 4.76 2.20
N ALA A 68 -1.87 5.87 1.47
CA ALA A 68 -1.56 7.20 1.98
C ALA A 68 -2.50 7.59 3.14
N LEU A 69 -3.79 7.26 3.04
CA LEU A 69 -4.78 7.52 4.07
C LEU A 69 -4.49 6.73 5.36
N TYR A 70 -4.20 5.44 5.25
CA TYR A 70 -3.88 4.60 6.40
C TYR A 70 -2.58 5.02 7.07
N GLN A 71 -1.53 5.33 6.32
CA GLN A 71 -0.27 5.86 6.86
C GLN A 71 -0.47 7.20 7.56
N GLY A 72 -1.22 8.11 6.96
CA GLY A 72 -1.54 9.41 7.55
C GLY A 72 -2.34 9.26 8.84
N HIS A 73 -3.34 8.39 8.86
CA HIS A 73 -4.14 8.12 10.06
C HIS A 73 -3.28 7.50 11.17
N ALA A 74 -2.44 6.52 10.84
CA ALA A 74 -1.52 5.91 11.82
C ALA A 74 -0.58 6.94 12.45
N SER A 75 -0.10 7.92 11.67
CA SER A 75 0.87 8.91 12.13
C SER A 75 0.30 9.88 13.18
N VAL A 76 -1.01 10.08 13.20
CA VAL A 76 -1.70 10.99 14.13
C VAL A 76 -2.57 10.28 15.16
N ALA A 77 -2.68 8.96 15.09
CA ALA A 77 -3.47 8.17 16.02
C ALA A 77 -2.89 8.26 17.44
N ARG A 78 -3.74 8.59 18.40
CA ARG A 78 -3.37 8.65 19.83
C ARG A 78 -3.52 7.30 20.52
N ASP A 79 -4.49 6.52 20.09
CA ASP A 79 -4.72 5.16 20.56
C ASP A 79 -3.76 4.19 19.85
N LYS A 80 -3.01 3.42 20.63
CA LYS A 80 -2.02 2.47 20.10
C LYS A 80 -2.63 1.31 19.34
N ASN A 81 -3.85 0.90 19.68
CA ASN A 81 -4.56 -0.13 18.93
C ASN A 81 -4.99 0.39 17.56
N ILE A 82 -5.49 1.64 17.49
CA ILE A 82 -5.84 2.29 16.21
C ILE A 82 -4.61 2.48 15.36
N GLU A 83 -3.50 2.95 15.94
CA GLU A 83 -2.22 3.08 15.23
C GLU A 83 -1.79 1.75 14.61
N ALA A 84 -1.82 0.66 15.39
CA ALA A 84 -1.44 -0.67 14.93
C ALA A 84 -2.36 -1.18 13.81
N GLN A 85 -3.67 -0.98 13.93
CA GLN A 85 -4.64 -1.35 12.91
C GLN A 85 -4.42 -0.58 11.60
N MET A 86 -4.13 0.71 11.68
CA MET A 86 -3.87 1.54 10.49
C MET A 86 -2.55 1.15 9.80
N LYS A 87 -1.51 0.84 10.57
CA LYS A 87 -0.24 0.31 10.02
C LYS A 87 -0.45 -1.03 9.33
N HIS A 88 -1.23 -1.92 9.94
CA HIS A 88 -1.55 -3.22 9.34
C HIS A 88 -2.34 -3.05 8.04
N ALA A 89 -3.33 -2.17 8.02
CA ALA A 89 -4.08 -1.85 6.80
C ALA A 89 -3.16 -1.26 5.70
N ALA A 90 -2.22 -0.39 6.06
CA ALA A 90 -1.25 0.15 5.11
C ALA A 90 -0.34 -0.95 4.53
N ASP A 91 0.07 -1.92 5.32
CA ASP A 91 0.87 -3.07 4.87
C ASP A 91 0.08 -3.95 3.90
N GLU A 92 -1.22 -4.15 4.14
CA GLU A 92 -2.10 -4.88 3.22
C GLU A 92 -2.25 -4.14 1.87
N GLU A 93 -2.42 -2.83 1.90
CA GLU A 93 -2.46 -2.02 0.66
C GLU A 93 -1.13 -2.05 -0.10
N PHE A 94 -0.01 -2.14 0.63
CA PHE A 94 1.30 -2.33 -0.01
C PHE A 94 1.37 -3.65 -0.78
N ASP A 95 0.83 -4.74 -0.22
CA ASP A 95 0.73 -6.02 -0.91
C ASP A 95 -0.14 -5.91 -2.17
N HIS A 96 -1.29 -5.22 -2.08
CA HIS A 96 -2.16 -4.97 -3.23
C HIS A 96 -1.46 -4.20 -4.35
N LEU A 97 -0.61 -3.23 -4.01
CA LEU A 97 0.18 -2.49 -5.00
C LEU A 97 1.27 -3.36 -5.66
N ALA A 98 1.77 -4.37 -4.92
CA ALA A 98 2.82 -5.26 -5.39
C ALA A 98 2.29 -6.40 -6.29
N TRP A 99 1.01 -6.76 -6.18
CA TRP A 99 0.35 -7.77 -6.99
C TRP A 99 -0.14 -7.21 -8.32
#